data_39c116611fe42bca4e0d24a84d3ef123
#
_entry.id   39c116611fe42bca4e0d24a84d3ef123
#
_cell.length_a   1.000
_cell.length_b   1.000
_cell.length_c   1.000
_cell.angle_alpha   90.00
_cell.angle_beta   90.00
_cell.angle_gamma   90.00
#
_symmetry.space_group_name_H-M   'P 1'
#
loop_
_entity.id
_entity.type
_entity.pdbx_description
1 polymer ?
#
loop_
_entity_poly.entity_id
_entity_poly.type
_entity_poly.pdbx_seq_one_letter_code
_entity_poly.pdbx_strand_id
1 'polypeptide(L)'
;MKYLAIILSIGGLTIGNNLDFSFLQARSGPEVYESFCVSCHNYDGRGANRETNLFADRRRLRNADGELITSILDGKGEMPGYSNVLTYEEAQNVLNYIREDLKRRGR
;
A
#
# COMPACT_ATOMS: atom_id res chain seq x y z
N MET A 1 26.03 -6.14 -42.55
CA MET A 1 25.90 -5.96 -42.06
C MET A 1 26.18 -5.87 -40.97
N LYS A 2 26.65 -5.99 -40.64
CA LYS A 2 27.17 -5.92 -39.64
C LYS A 2 26.75 -4.97 -38.80
N TYR A 3 26.52 -4.17 -39.08
CA TYR A 3 26.21 -3.12 -38.36
C TYR A 3 25.11 -3.30 -37.58
N LEU A 4 24.34 -3.82 -37.93
CA LEU A 4 23.20 -3.94 -37.32
C LEU A 4 23.34 -4.51 -36.09
N ALA A 5 23.94 -5.40 -36.02
CA ALA A 5 24.01 -6.13 -34.87
C ALA A 5 24.45 -5.18 -33.88
N ILE A 6 25.26 -4.53 -34.17
CA ILE A 6 25.75 -3.69 -33.32
C ILE A 6 24.83 -2.94 -32.68
N ILE A 7 24.06 -2.45 -33.30
CA ILE A 7 23.16 -1.70 -32.73
C ILE A 7 22.58 -2.21 -31.59
N LEU A 8 22.27 -3.29 -31.69
CA LEU A 8 21.58 -3.78 -30.66
C LEU A 8 22.31 -3.70 -29.61
N SER A 9 23.27 -3.87 -29.84
CA SER A 9 23.98 -3.94 -28.74
C SER A 9 23.90 -2.70 -28.20
N ILE A 10 23.65 -2.00 -28.85
CA ILE A 10 23.58 -0.87 -28.44
C ILE A 10 23.11 -0.85 -27.29
N GLY A 11 23.20 -1.25 -27.11
CA GLY A 11 23.02 -1.07 -26.04
C GLY A 11 22.10 -0.47 -25.24
N GLY A 12 21.58 0.38 -25.58
CA GLY A 12 20.66 1.00 -24.74
C GLY A 12 19.92 -0.02 -24.01
N LEU A 13 19.74 -1.08 -24.63
CA LEU A 13 19.02 -2.08 -24.02
C LEU A 13 19.71 -2.59 -22.88
N THR A 14 20.90 -2.87 -23.01
CA THR A 14 21.62 -3.45 -21.95
C THR A 14 21.52 -2.59 -20.72
N ILE A 15 21.60 -1.35 -20.87
CA ILE A 15 21.50 -0.47 -19.75
C ILE A 15 20.18 -0.60 -19.12
N GLY A 16 19.14 -0.62 -19.86
CA GLY A 16 17.83 -0.75 -19.29
C GLY A 16 17.70 -2.03 -18.49
N ASN A 17 18.32 -3.08 -18.93
CA ASN A 17 18.23 -4.33 -18.23
C ASN A 17 18.96 -4.33 -16.89
N ASN A 18 19.89 -3.42 -16.73
CA ASN A 18 20.64 -3.36 -15.49
C ASN A 18 20.08 -2.38 -14.48
N LEU A 19 19.04 -1.66 -14.83
CA LEU A 19 18.45 -0.74 -13.90
C LEU A 19 17.47 -1.46 -12.99
N ASP A 20 17.47 -1.05 -11.76
CA ASP A 20 16.56 -1.60 -10.78
C ASP A 20 15.40 -0.65 -10.60
N PHE A 21 14.23 -1.07 -11.03
CA PHE A 21 13.04 -0.26 -10.91
C PHE A 21 12.11 -0.75 -9.79
N SER A 22 12.62 -1.57 -8.90
CA SER A 22 11.77 -2.09 -7.83
C SER A 22 11.15 -0.97 -7.00
N PHE A 23 11.82 0.17 -6.89
CA PHE A 23 11.28 1.26 -6.11
C PHE A 23 10.02 1.87 -6.77
N LEU A 24 9.76 1.54 -8.02
CA LEU A 24 8.58 2.06 -8.70
C LEU A 24 7.38 1.15 -8.49
N GLN A 25 7.58 -0.03 -7.95
CA GLN A 25 6.47 -0.94 -7.74
C GLN A 25 5.75 -0.60 -6.45
N ALA A 26 4.45 -0.65 -6.49
CA ALA A 26 3.66 -0.41 -5.30
C ALA A 26 3.88 -1.55 -4.31
N ARG A 27 4.03 -1.21 -3.04
CA ARG A 27 4.14 -2.21 -1.99
C ARG A 27 2.79 -2.89 -1.80
N SER A 28 2.82 -4.15 -1.40
CA SER A 28 1.59 -4.92 -1.18
C SER A 28 0.86 -4.44 0.07
N GLY A 29 -0.40 -4.80 0.19
CA GLY A 29 -1.18 -4.45 1.36
C GLY A 29 -0.55 -4.89 2.66
N PRO A 30 -0.13 -6.16 2.80
CA PRO A 30 0.55 -6.60 4.01
C PRO A 30 1.82 -5.81 4.32
N GLU A 31 2.62 -5.50 3.30
CA GLU A 31 3.84 -4.72 3.52
C GLU A 31 3.52 -3.33 4.05
N VAL A 32 2.54 -2.67 3.46
CA VAL A 32 2.13 -1.34 3.89
C VAL A 32 1.58 -1.41 5.31
N TYR A 33 0.75 -2.41 5.58
CA TYR A 33 0.14 -2.55 6.90
C TYR A 33 1.20 -2.72 7.97
N GLU A 34 2.15 -3.59 7.75
CA GLU A 34 3.21 -3.83 8.73
C GLU A 34 4.10 -2.61 8.95
N SER A 35 4.33 -1.86 7.90
CA SER A 35 5.23 -0.71 8.00
C SER A 35 4.58 0.50 8.66
N PHE A 36 3.30 0.72 8.43
CA PHE A 36 2.69 1.98 8.82
C PHE A 36 1.45 1.88 9.69
N CYS A 37 0.83 0.73 9.79
CA CYS A 37 -0.49 0.63 10.44
C CYS A 37 -0.46 -0.16 11.74
N VAL A 38 0.43 -1.13 11.84
CA VAL A 38 0.50 -2.02 12.99
C VAL A 38 0.70 -1.30 14.32
N SER A 39 1.47 -0.24 14.34
CA SER A 39 1.80 0.40 15.60
C SER A 39 0.56 0.91 16.34
N CYS A 40 -0.49 1.26 15.62
CA CYS A 40 -1.73 1.74 16.24
C CYS A 40 -2.85 0.72 16.13
N HIS A 41 -2.90 -0.02 15.03
CA HIS A 41 -4.02 -0.92 14.75
C HIS A 41 -3.74 -2.38 15.12
N ASN A 42 -2.52 -2.70 15.52
CA ASN A 42 -2.06 -4.04 15.88
C ASN A 42 -2.13 -5.00 14.69
N TYR A 43 -1.51 -6.15 14.82
CA TYR A 43 -1.47 -7.13 13.72
C TYR A 43 -2.84 -7.70 13.39
N ASP A 44 -3.76 -7.69 14.35
CA ASP A 44 -5.11 -8.20 14.12
C ASP A 44 -6.09 -7.10 13.66
N GLY A 45 -5.65 -5.87 13.57
CA GLY A 45 -6.49 -4.74 13.17
C GLY A 45 -7.42 -4.23 14.27
N ARG A 46 -7.37 -4.82 15.47
CA ARG A 46 -8.29 -4.43 16.52
C ARG A 46 -7.78 -3.30 17.40
N GLY A 47 -6.49 -2.99 17.31
CA GLY A 47 -5.93 -1.89 18.07
C GLY A 47 -6.01 -2.10 19.55
N ALA A 48 -5.65 -1.07 20.29
CA ALA A 48 -5.68 -1.12 21.76
C ALA A 48 -7.02 -0.66 22.32
N ASN A 49 -7.82 0.04 21.54
CA ASN A 49 -9.10 0.58 21.99
C ASN A 49 -10.04 0.72 20.80
N ARG A 50 -11.24 1.22 21.07
CA ARG A 50 -12.26 1.34 20.04
C ARG A 50 -11.82 2.26 18.90
N GLU A 51 -11.12 3.33 19.22
CA GLU A 51 -10.71 4.29 18.19
C GLU A 51 -9.70 3.70 17.21
N THR A 52 -8.86 2.79 17.66
CA THR A 52 -7.86 2.17 16.80
C THR A 52 -8.31 0.82 16.26
N ASN A 53 -9.51 0.37 16.62
CA ASN A 53 -10.05 -0.89 16.13
C ASN A 53 -10.68 -0.67 14.77
N LEU A 54 -10.07 -1.22 13.72
CA LEU A 54 -10.57 -1.06 12.36
C LEU A 54 -11.95 -1.68 12.15
N PHE A 55 -12.33 -2.61 13.00
CA PHE A 55 -13.57 -3.35 12.85
C PHE A 55 -14.64 -2.96 13.85
N ALA A 56 -14.40 -1.91 14.64
CA ALA A 56 -15.36 -1.50 15.66
C ALA A 56 -16.68 -1.01 15.05
N ASP A 57 -16.61 -0.37 13.89
CA ASP A 57 -17.81 0.05 13.18
C ASP A 57 -17.77 -0.58 11.79
N ARG A 58 -18.57 -1.62 11.62
CA ARG A 58 -18.56 -2.36 10.36
C ARG A 58 -18.99 -1.52 9.17
N ARG A 59 -19.81 -0.50 9.39
CA ARG A 59 -20.26 0.33 8.29
C ARG A 59 -19.13 1.12 7.69
N ARG A 60 -18.15 1.46 8.50
CA ARG A 60 -17.03 2.28 8.03
C ARG A 60 -16.27 1.60 6.90
N LEU A 61 -16.01 0.31 7.02
CA LEU A 61 -15.28 -0.40 5.98
C LEU A 61 -16.07 -0.62 4.71
N ARG A 62 -17.37 -0.31 4.74
CA ARG A 62 -18.20 -0.39 3.54
C ARG A 62 -18.30 0.94 2.82
N ASN A 63 -17.70 1.98 3.36
CA ASN A 63 -17.67 3.27 2.68
C ASN A 63 -16.90 3.12 1.36
N ALA A 64 -17.12 4.07 0.46
CA ALA A 64 -16.46 4.02 -0.84
C ALA A 64 -14.95 4.06 -0.69
N ASP A 65 -14.25 3.40 -1.60
CA ASP A 65 -12.79 3.35 -1.57
C ASP A 65 -12.18 4.74 -1.47
N GLY A 66 -12.68 5.68 -2.25
CA GLY A 66 -12.11 7.03 -2.25
C GLY A 66 -12.15 7.69 -0.88
N GLU A 67 -13.22 7.48 -0.11
CA GLU A 67 -13.31 8.04 1.21
C GLU A 67 -12.28 7.44 2.14
N LEU A 68 -12.15 6.13 2.10
CA LEU A 68 -11.21 5.44 2.99
C LEU A 68 -9.76 5.70 2.59
N ILE A 69 -9.49 5.76 1.30
CA ILE A 69 -8.15 6.08 0.82
C ILE A 69 -7.80 7.51 1.22
N THR A 70 -8.74 8.43 1.13
CA THR A 70 -8.51 9.80 1.57
C THR A 70 -8.17 9.84 3.07
N SER A 71 -8.85 9.04 3.87
CA SER A 71 -8.53 8.97 5.30
C SER A 71 -7.12 8.45 5.54
N ILE A 72 -6.67 7.48 4.75
CA ILE A 72 -5.33 6.95 4.88
C ILE A 72 -4.29 8.00 4.46
N LEU A 73 -4.53 8.65 3.35
CA LEU A 73 -3.54 9.58 2.80
C LEU A 73 -3.53 10.93 3.50
N ASP A 74 -4.67 11.44 3.85
CA ASP A 74 -4.78 12.77 4.46
C ASP A 74 -4.91 12.75 5.97
N GLY A 75 -5.21 11.61 6.53
CA GLY A 75 -5.41 11.49 7.96
C GLY A 75 -6.85 11.74 8.34
N LYS A 76 -7.20 11.36 9.55
CA LYS A 76 -8.53 11.58 10.07
C LYS A 76 -8.47 11.60 11.59
N GLY A 77 -8.91 12.70 12.21
CA GLY A 77 -8.83 12.82 13.64
C GLY A 77 -7.38 12.75 14.08
N GLU A 78 -7.09 11.86 15.00
CA GLU A 78 -5.72 11.70 15.49
C GLU A 78 -4.89 10.77 14.61
N MET A 79 -5.49 10.13 13.63
CA MET A 79 -4.73 9.29 12.71
C MET A 79 -3.97 10.19 11.74
N PRO A 80 -2.66 10.05 11.65
CA PRO A 80 -1.90 10.89 10.72
C PRO A 80 -2.16 10.49 9.27
N GLY A 81 -1.87 11.39 8.36
CA GLY A 81 -1.95 11.09 6.95
C GLY A 81 -0.64 10.55 6.44
N TYR A 82 -0.71 9.72 5.42
CA TYR A 82 0.47 9.04 4.89
C TYR A 82 0.78 9.41 3.44
N SER A 83 0.24 10.54 2.95
CA SER A 83 0.46 10.94 1.56
C SER A 83 1.93 11.16 1.22
N ASN A 84 2.78 11.40 2.23
CA ASN A 84 4.19 11.60 1.99
C ASN A 84 4.95 10.29 1.77
N VAL A 85 4.40 9.18 2.19
CA VAL A 85 5.10 7.89 2.14
C VAL A 85 4.34 6.80 1.40
N LEU A 86 3.07 7.01 1.10
CA LEU A 86 2.26 6.04 0.36
C LEU A 86 1.72 6.65 -0.91
N THR A 87 1.71 5.87 -1.98
CA THR A 87 1.02 6.25 -3.20
C THR A 87 -0.46 5.90 -3.04
N TYR A 88 -1.26 6.41 -3.96
CA TYR A 88 -2.69 6.06 -3.99
C TYR A 88 -2.85 4.54 -4.16
N GLU A 89 -2.05 3.95 -5.02
CA GLU A 89 -2.13 2.51 -5.25
C GLU A 89 -1.79 1.72 -3.98
N GLU A 90 -0.81 2.17 -3.23
CA GLU A 90 -0.45 1.50 -1.98
C GLU A 90 -1.56 1.64 -0.94
N ALA A 91 -2.20 2.80 -0.89
CA ALA A 91 -3.35 2.99 -0.01
C ALA A 91 -4.49 2.06 -0.42
N GLN A 92 -4.71 1.88 -1.72
CA GLN A 92 -5.72 0.95 -2.20
C GLN A 92 -5.34 -0.48 -1.82
N ASN A 93 -4.06 -0.83 -1.96
CA ASN A 93 -3.59 -2.17 -1.61
C ASN A 93 -3.81 -2.49 -0.14
N VAL A 94 -3.51 -1.55 0.75
CA VAL A 94 -3.68 -1.81 2.17
C VAL A 94 -5.16 -1.84 2.54
N LEU A 95 -5.99 -1.04 1.88
CA LEU A 95 -7.42 -1.06 2.12
C LEU A 95 -8.00 -2.44 1.73
N ASN A 96 -7.59 -2.96 0.59
CA ASN A 96 -8.03 -4.28 0.16
C ASN A 96 -7.58 -5.36 1.14
N TYR A 97 -6.36 -5.26 1.63
CA TYR A 97 -5.84 -6.20 2.60
C TYR A 97 -6.68 -6.17 3.89
N ILE A 98 -7.01 -4.99 4.38
CA ILE A 98 -7.81 -4.83 5.59
C ILE A 98 -9.19 -5.45 5.40
N ARG A 99 -9.81 -5.18 4.27
CA ARG A 99 -11.17 -5.65 4.01
C ARG A 99 -11.26 -7.15 3.82
N GLU A 100 -10.27 -7.72 3.19
CA GLU A 100 -10.38 -9.10 2.73
C GLU A 100 -9.59 -10.09 3.58
N ASP A 101 -8.36 -9.79 3.86
CA ASP A 101 -7.52 -10.73 4.57
C ASP A 101 -7.48 -10.50 6.07
N LEU A 102 -7.24 -9.26 6.47
CA LEU A 102 -7.08 -8.96 7.89
C LEU A 102 -8.39 -9.14 8.63
N LYS A 103 -9.47 -8.68 8.07
CA LYS A 103 -10.77 -8.82 8.70
C LYS A 103 -11.10 -10.28 8.95
N ARG A 104 -10.76 -11.14 8.00
CA ARG A 104 -11.05 -12.55 8.12
C ARG A 104 -10.20 -13.22 9.18
N ARG A 105 -8.93 -12.87 9.25
CA ARG A 105 -8.03 -13.44 10.23
C ARG A 105 -8.23 -12.89 11.63
N GLY A 106 -8.74 -11.68 11.71
CA GLY A 106 -8.94 -11.04 13.01
C GLY A 106 -10.15 -11.54 13.79
N ARG A 107 -10.86 -12.50 13.27
CA ARG A 107 -12.03 -13.03 13.99
C ARG A 107 -11.61 -13.98 15.07
#